data_93d44119f3b212cf7ad19c5b58bd4004
#
_entry.id   93d44119f3b212cf7ad19c5b58bd4004
#
_cell.length_a   1.000
_cell.length_b   1.000
_cell.length_c   1.000
_cell.angle_alpha   90.00
_cell.angle_beta   90.00
_cell.angle_gamma   90.00
#
_symmetry.space_group_name_H-M   'P 1'
#
loop_
_entity.id
_entity.type
_entity.pdbx_description
1 polymer ?
#
loop_
_entity_poly.entity_id
_entity_poly.type
_entity_poly.pdbx_seq_one_letter_code
_entity_poly.pdbx_strand_id
1 'polypeptide(L)'
;MLQNHIIKNGGMTRLQLLILIAIVAVIGVLSFPPWLEQRKVSTADIDVETVAVAIKKYHRHTGSYPTSLDALVTDPGVEGWRGNYLEAVPETPWGGRYVLLPESYKVGIAKNHPRAPEKYRIGGVAEISRVYHADAHLGEKYWW
;
A
#
# COMPACT_ATOMS: atom_id res chain seq x y z
N MET A 1 -67.82 3.66 -21.22
CA MET A 1 -67.52 2.99 -19.93
C MET A 1 -65.99 2.93 -19.78
N LEU A 2 -65.46 3.89 -19.07
CA LEU A 2 -64.02 3.96 -18.75
C LEU A 2 -63.83 3.32 -17.38
N GLN A 3 -63.23 2.13 -17.31
CA GLN A 3 -62.83 1.50 -16.06
C GLN A 3 -61.62 2.19 -15.54
N ASN A 4 -61.76 2.97 -14.49
CA ASN A 4 -60.66 3.49 -13.68
C ASN A 4 -59.99 2.33 -12.94
N HIS A 5 -58.83 1.89 -13.45
CA HIS A 5 -57.91 1.07 -12.66
C HIS A 5 -57.33 1.90 -11.54
N ILE A 6 -57.96 1.81 -10.39
CA ILE A 6 -57.40 2.34 -9.13
C ILE A 6 -56.19 1.48 -8.79
N ILE A 7 -55.01 2.03 -8.99
CA ILE A 7 -53.75 1.44 -8.50
C ILE A 7 -53.88 1.53 -6.95
N LYS A 8 -54.18 0.40 -6.33
CA LYS A 8 -54.07 0.23 -4.89
C LYS A 8 -52.61 0.40 -4.51
N ASN A 9 -52.27 1.54 -3.97
CA ASN A 9 -51.02 1.74 -3.24
C ASN A 9 -51.04 0.86 -1.99
N GLY A 10 -50.69 -0.41 -2.15
CA GLY A 10 -50.46 -1.32 -1.04
C GLY A 10 -49.23 -0.84 -0.29
N GLY A 11 -49.39 -0.23 0.88
CA GLY A 11 -48.28 0.10 1.74
C GLY A 11 -47.46 -1.15 2.01
N MET A 12 -46.11 -1.03 1.94
CA MET A 12 -45.20 -2.13 2.22
C MET A 12 -45.52 -2.74 3.58
N THR A 13 -45.72 -4.03 3.62
CA THR A 13 -45.89 -4.75 4.89
C THR A 13 -44.60 -4.71 5.67
N ARG A 14 -44.69 -4.79 7.00
CA ARG A 14 -43.50 -4.84 7.88
C ARG A 14 -42.55 -5.95 7.45
N LEU A 15 -43.07 -7.06 6.95
CA LEU A 15 -42.26 -8.19 6.43
C LEU A 15 -41.52 -7.81 5.17
N GLN A 16 -42.13 -7.11 4.22
CA GLN A 16 -41.46 -6.63 2.99
C GLN A 16 -40.34 -5.65 3.31
N LEU A 17 -40.56 -4.75 4.28
CA LEU A 17 -39.55 -3.81 4.74
C LEU A 17 -38.34 -4.54 5.36
N LEU A 18 -38.58 -5.55 6.20
CA LEU A 18 -37.50 -6.35 6.79
C LEU A 18 -36.71 -7.13 5.76
N ILE A 19 -37.37 -7.70 4.74
CA ILE A 19 -36.70 -8.39 3.64
C ILE A 19 -35.85 -7.41 2.84
N LEU A 20 -36.33 -6.22 2.54
CA LEU A 20 -35.59 -5.19 1.83
C LEU A 20 -34.34 -4.77 2.59
N ILE A 21 -34.48 -4.51 3.91
CA ILE A 21 -33.34 -4.17 4.78
C ILE A 21 -32.31 -5.31 4.79
N ALA A 22 -32.76 -6.56 4.90
CA ALA A 22 -31.87 -7.72 4.87
C ALA A 22 -31.10 -7.83 3.54
N ILE A 23 -31.76 -7.62 2.40
CA ILE A 23 -31.12 -7.62 1.09
C ILE A 23 -30.10 -6.51 0.97
N VAL A 24 -30.43 -5.28 1.38
CA VAL A 24 -29.50 -4.14 1.35
C VAL A 24 -28.31 -4.39 2.27
N ALA A 25 -28.51 -4.97 3.46
CA ALA A 25 -27.42 -5.34 4.37
C ALA A 25 -26.48 -6.38 3.77
N VAL A 26 -27.03 -7.42 3.12
CA VAL A 26 -26.24 -8.47 2.45
C VAL A 26 -25.44 -7.87 1.28
N ILE A 27 -26.05 -7.04 0.44
CA ILE A 27 -25.36 -6.34 -0.64
C ILE A 27 -24.24 -5.45 -0.08
N GLY A 28 -24.51 -4.70 0.99
CA GLY A 28 -23.52 -3.87 1.66
C GLY A 28 -22.30 -4.66 2.14
N VAL A 29 -22.52 -5.81 2.79
CA VAL A 29 -21.44 -6.69 3.27
C VAL A 29 -20.64 -7.29 2.12
N LEU A 30 -21.30 -7.73 1.04
CA LEU A 30 -20.64 -8.34 -0.12
C LEU A 30 -19.91 -7.32 -1.01
N SER A 31 -20.32 -6.04 -1.00
CA SER A 31 -19.73 -4.98 -1.82
C SER A 31 -18.56 -4.25 -1.13
N PHE A 32 -18.34 -4.50 0.16
CA PHE A 32 -17.47 -3.66 0.98
C PHE A 32 -15.95 -3.93 0.92
N PRO A 33 -15.41 -5.04 0.41
CA PRO A 33 -13.98 -5.32 0.53
C PRO A 33 -13.03 -4.81 -0.57
N PRO A 34 -13.34 -4.74 -1.86
CA PRO A 34 -12.27 -4.58 -2.86
C PRO A 34 -11.61 -3.19 -2.89
N TRP A 35 -12.34 -2.13 -2.61
CA TRP A 35 -11.78 -0.77 -2.69
C TRP A 35 -10.86 -0.39 -1.52
N LEU A 36 -11.07 -0.99 -0.33
CA LEU A 36 -10.19 -0.77 0.82
C LEU A 36 -8.81 -1.40 0.60
N GLU A 37 -8.77 -2.60 0.04
CA GLU A 37 -7.50 -3.27 -0.29
C GLU A 37 -6.77 -2.52 -1.42
N GLN A 38 -7.50 -2.00 -2.39
CA GLN A 38 -6.90 -1.22 -3.47
C GLN A 38 -6.25 0.08 -2.97
N ARG A 39 -6.85 0.75 -1.98
CA ARG A 39 -6.24 1.91 -1.30
C ARG A 39 -4.95 1.55 -0.58
N LYS A 40 -4.91 0.43 0.13
CA LYS A 40 -3.70 -0.05 0.81
C LYS A 40 -2.56 -0.31 -0.17
N VAL A 41 -2.88 -0.92 -1.30
CA VAL A 41 -1.92 -1.16 -2.38
C VAL A 41 -1.35 0.15 -2.91
N SER A 42 -2.19 1.12 -3.21
CA SER A 42 -1.75 2.43 -3.70
C SER A 42 -0.89 3.17 -2.66
N THR A 43 -1.25 3.10 -1.38
CA THR A 43 -0.44 3.69 -0.30
C THR A 43 0.93 3.01 -0.23
N ALA A 44 0.98 1.68 -0.26
CA ALA A 44 2.25 0.96 -0.22
C ALA A 44 3.16 1.28 -1.42
N ASP A 45 2.60 1.47 -2.62
CA ASP A 45 3.37 1.88 -3.80
C ASP A 45 4.01 3.26 -3.59
N ILE A 46 3.26 4.23 -3.05
CA ILE A 46 3.75 5.59 -2.75
C ILE A 46 4.84 5.55 -1.66
N ASP A 47 4.63 4.76 -0.60
CA ASP A 47 5.57 4.64 0.50
C ASP A 47 6.92 4.07 0.01
N VAL A 48 6.87 2.98 -0.76
CA VAL A 48 8.08 2.35 -1.32
C VAL A 48 8.81 3.31 -2.26
N GLU A 49 8.09 4.07 -3.10
CA GLU A 49 8.68 5.09 -3.96
C GLU A 49 9.37 6.19 -3.14
N THR A 50 8.71 6.68 -2.10
CA THR A 50 9.25 7.70 -1.21
C THR A 50 10.54 7.23 -0.55
N VAL A 51 10.55 6.00 -0.02
CA VAL A 51 11.73 5.40 0.59
C VAL A 51 12.86 5.21 -0.45
N ALA A 52 12.54 4.76 -1.66
CA ALA A 52 13.54 4.59 -2.73
C ALA A 52 14.20 5.91 -3.12
N VAL A 53 13.42 7.00 -3.21
CA VAL A 53 13.96 8.35 -3.47
C VAL A 53 14.89 8.80 -2.34
N ALA A 54 14.52 8.51 -1.08
CA ALA A 54 15.34 8.81 0.08
C ALA A 54 16.68 8.03 0.07
N ILE A 55 16.65 6.73 -0.27
CA ILE A 55 17.85 5.90 -0.43
C ILE A 55 18.77 6.47 -1.52
N LYS A 56 18.23 6.89 -2.66
CA LYS A 56 19.02 7.53 -3.74
C LYS A 56 19.67 8.83 -3.28
N LYS A 57 18.96 9.65 -2.50
CA LYS A 57 19.52 10.89 -1.94
C LYS A 57 20.63 10.58 -0.93
N TYR A 58 20.42 9.62 -0.04
CA TYR A 58 21.41 9.14 0.90
C TYR A 58 22.69 8.71 0.18
N HIS A 59 22.56 7.81 -0.81
CA HIS A 59 23.70 7.32 -1.60
C HIS A 59 24.45 8.46 -2.31
N ARG A 60 23.73 9.44 -2.87
CA ARG A 60 24.35 10.59 -3.53
C ARG A 60 25.22 11.42 -2.60
N HIS A 61 24.84 11.52 -1.33
CA HIS A 61 25.55 12.33 -0.35
C HIS A 61 26.70 11.59 0.34
N THR A 62 26.49 10.31 0.64
CA THR A 62 27.45 9.50 1.41
C THR A 62 28.34 8.61 0.56
N GLY A 63 28.01 8.43 -0.73
CA GLY A 63 28.70 7.50 -1.63
C GLY A 63 28.39 6.03 -1.34
N SER A 64 27.57 5.72 -0.34
CA SER A 64 27.22 4.36 0.06
C SER A 64 25.71 4.20 0.26
N TYR A 65 25.21 2.95 0.19
CA TYR A 65 23.81 2.69 0.49
C TYR A 65 23.55 2.52 1.99
N PRO A 66 22.37 2.89 2.50
CA PRO A 66 22.06 2.73 3.90
C PRO A 66 21.98 1.26 4.28
N THR A 67 22.44 0.92 5.48
CA THR A 67 22.33 -0.44 6.04
C THR A 67 20.97 -0.72 6.67
N SER A 68 20.20 0.32 6.97
CA SER A 68 18.85 0.23 7.51
C SER A 68 18.02 1.42 7.07
N LEU A 69 16.69 1.31 7.15
CA LEU A 69 15.78 2.43 6.89
C LEU A 69 15.89 3.53 7.96
N ASP A 70 16.31 3.20 9.17
CA ASP A 70 16.50 4.18 10.24
C ASP A 70 17.64 5.16 9.93
N ALA A 71 18.65 4.76 9.13
CA ALA A 71 19.71 5.63 8.64
C ALA A 71 19.22 6.75 7.69
N LEU A 72 17.99 6.64 7.19
CA LEU A 72 17.34 7.69 6.38
C LEU A 72 16.68 8.77 7.25
N VAL A 73 16.41 8.47 8.51
CA VAL A 73 15.76 9.36 9.47
C VAL A 73 16.76 9.98 10.43
N THR A 74 17.71 9.18 10.91
CA THR A 74 18.68 9.58 11.94
C THR A 74 20.09 9.41 11.38
N ASP A 75 20.98 10.33 11.75
CA ASP A 75 22.39 10.27 11.36
C ASP A 75 23.05 8.97 11.87
N PRO A 76 23.51 8.09 10.97
CA PRO A 76 24.21 6.87 11.35
C PRO A 76 25.72 7.09 11.60
N GLY A 77 26.20 8.33 11.59
CA GLY A 77 27.61 8.69 11.74
C GLY A 77 28.45 8.45 10.46
N VAL A 78 27.83 8.42 9.29
CA VAL A 78 28.51 8.23 8.00
C VAL A 78 28.92 9.59 7.43
N GLU A 79 30.16 9.67 6.94
CA GLU A 79 30.65 10.88 6.28
C GLU A 79 29.79 11.26 5.07
N GLY A 80 29.51 12.56 4.93
CA GLY A 80 28.67 13.08 3.85
C GLY A 80 27.17 13.04 4.14
N TRP A 81 26.73 12.50 5.27
CA TRP A 81 25.33 12.57 5.68
C TRP A 81 24.88 14.04 5.86
N ARG A 82 23.75 14.44 5.24
CA ARG A 82 23.34 15.86 5.17
C ARG A 82 21.96 16.15 5.75
N GLY A 83 21.43 15.26 6.55
CA GLY A 83 20.15 15.49 7.21
C GLY A 83 19.11 14.43 6.90
N ASN A 84 17.94 14.58 7.50
CA ASN A 84 16.86 13.63 7.38
C ASN A 84 16.40 13.48 5.94
N TYR A 85 16.54 12.30 5.38
CA TYR A 85 16.06 11.97 4.03
C TYR A 85 14.58 11.56 4.05
N LEU A 86 14.10 11.09 5.21
CA LEU A 86 12.71 10.84 5.55
C LEU A 86 12.38 11.51 6.88
N GLU A 87 11.17 11.96 7.06
CA GLU A 87 10.66 12.45 8.35
C GLU A 87 10.53 11.29 9.34
N ALA A 88 9.98 10.19 8.89
CA ALA A 88 9.90 8.92 9.61
C ALA A 88 9.85 7.75 8.63
N VAL A 89 10.25 6.56 9.07
CA VAL A 89 10.02 5.34 8.28
C VAL A 89 8.52 5.03 8.30
N PRO A 90 7.85 4.98 7.13
CA PRO A 90 6.42 4.75 7.08
C PRO A 90 6.04 3.36 7.62
N GLU A 91 4.83 3.23 8.14
CA GLU A 91 4.24 1.95 8.49
C GLU A 91 3.50 1.36 7.29
N THR A 92 3.53 0.04 7.16
CA THR A 92 2.84 -0.61 6.04
C THR A 92 1.32 -0.53 6.24
N PRO A 93 0.52 -0.42 5.17
CA PRO A 93 -0.94 -0.36 5.26
C PRO A 93 -1.59 -1.62 5.87
N TRP A 94 -0.83 -2.68 6.03
CA TRP A 94 -1.27 -3.94 6.67
C TRP A 94 -0.77 -4.07 8.10
N GLY A 95 -0.06 -3.06 8.61
CA GLY A 95 0.61 -3.00 9.91
C GLY A 95 2.06 -3.48 9.83
N GLY A 96 2.88 -3.01 10.77
CA GLY A 96 4.31 -3.29 10.80
C GLY A 96 5.14 -2.34 9.93
N ARG A 97 6.45 -2.56 9.90
CA ARG A 97 7.41 -1.68 9.24
C ARG A 97 7.86 -2.26 7.89
N TYR A 98 8.22 -1.39 6.97
CA TYR A 98 8.98 -1.78 5.80
C TYR A 98 10.36 -2.29 6.21
N VAL A 99 10.92 -3.18 5.40
CA VAL A 99 12.27 -3.72 5.58
C VAL A 99 13.11 -3.43 4.35
N LEU A 100 14.38 -3.17 4.58
CA LEU A 100 15.40 -3.02 3.55
C LEU A 100 16.21 -4.31 3.50
N LEU A 101 16.47 -4.84 2.30
CA LEU A 101 17.48 -5.87 2.07
C LEU A 101 18.73 -5.21 1.50
N PRO A 102 19.77 -4.98 2.32
CA PRO A 102 20.95 -4.22 1.90
C PRO A 102 21.69 -4.84 0.71
N GLU A 103 21.73 -6.16 0.64
CA GLU A 103 22.42 -6.91 -0.43
C GLU A 103 21.79 -6.68 -1.81
N SER A 104 20.50 -6.42 -1.86
CA SER A 104 19.75 -6.19 -3.10
C SER A 104 19.16 -4.78 -3.18
N TYR A 105 19.37 -3.96 -2.15
CA TYR A 105 18.77 -2.61 -2.00
C TYR A 105 17.26 -2.58 -2.26
N LYS A 106 16.60 -3.67 -1.92
CA LYS A 106 15.16 -3.85 -2.10
C LYS A 106 14.43 -3.41 -0.83
N VAL A 107 13.37 -2.65 -1.02
CA VAL A 107 12.46 -2.24 0.05
C VAL A 107 11.13 -2.94 -0.14
N GLY A 108 10.57 -3.46 0.94
CA GLY A 108 9.28 -4.14 0.89
C GLY A 108 8.83 -4.55 2.28
N ILE A 109 7.95 -5.52 2.34
CA ILE A 109 7.36 -6.03 3.58
C ILE A 109 8.00 -7.38 3.92
N ALA A 110 8.19 -7.66 5.21
CA ALA A 110 8.78 -8.91 5.65
C ALA A 110 8.04 -10.13 5.07
N LYS A 111 8.79 -11.15 4.63
CA LYS A 111 8.27 -12.37 3.98
C LYS A 111 7.14 -13.05 4.77
N ASN A 112 7.25 -13.06 6.08
CA ASN A 112 6.30 -13.73 6.99
C ASN A 112 5.14 -12.83 7.42
N HIS A 113 4.94 -11.66 6.80
CA HIS A 113 3.84 -10.77 7.18
C HIS A 113 2.48 -11.41 6.83
N PRO A 114 1.59 -11.67 7.82
CA PRO A 114 0.41 -12.51 7.61
C PRO A 114 -0.66 -11.87 6.72
N ARG A 115 -0.75 -10.54 6.68
CA ARG A 115 -1.82 -9.80 6.01
C ARG A 115 -1.39 -9.12 4.71
N ALA A 116 -0.09 -8.94 4.49
CA ALA A 116 0.39 -8.28 3.28
C ALA A 116 0.23 -9.21 2.06
N PRO A 117 -0.19 -8.69 0.89
CA PRO A 117 -0.18 -9.46 -0.35
C PRO A 117 1.22 -9.97 -0.68
N GLU A 118 1.31 -11.17 -1.24
CA GLU A 118 2.58 -11.84 -1.52
C GLU A 118 3.52 -11.01 -2.40
N LYS A 119 2.96 -10.28 -3.36
CA LYS A 119 3.70 -9.39 -4.27
C LYS A 119 4.51 -8.29 -3.57
N TYR A 120 4.18 -7.92 -2.33
CA TYR A 120 4.93 -6.93 -1.55
C TYR A 120 5.90 -7.56 -0.54
N ARG A 121 5.89 -8.89 -0.39
CA ARG A 121 6.75 -9.60 0.56
C ARG A 121 8.11 -9.84 -0.03
N ILE A 122 9.15 -9.30 0.59
CA ILE A 122 10.53 -9.54 0.18
C ILE A 122 10.90 -11.01 0.42
N GLY A 123 11.44 -11.67 -0.61
CA GLY A 123 11.81 -13.07 -0.57
C GLY A 123 10.65 -14.05 -0.80
N GLY A 124 9.46 -13.57 -1.18
CA GLY A 124 8.42 -14.38 -1.81
C GLY A 124 8.79 -14.73 -3.25
N VAL A 125 8.12 -15.75 -3.82
CA VAL A 125 8.35 -16.19 -5.21
C VAL A 125 7.84 -15.15 -6.23
N ALA A 126 6.91 -14.28 -5.82
CA ALA A 126 6.50 -13.13 -6.60
C ALA A 126 7.58 -12.06 -6.47
N GLU A 127 8.43 -11.97 -7.45
CA GLU A 127 9.26 -10.80 -7.68
C GLU A 127 8.33 -9.58 -7.69
N ILE A 128 8.53 -8.66 -6.73
CA ILE A 128 7.74 -7.45 -6.68
C ILE A 128 8.01 -6.72 -7.97
N SER A 129 7.04 -6.65 -8.86
CA SER A 129 7.16 -6.00 -10.17
C SER A 129 7.44 -4.49 -10.06
N ARG A 130 7.56 -3.96 -8.83
CA ARG A 130 7.96 -2.59 -8.50
C ARG A 130 8.93 -2.55 -7.32
N VAL A 131 9.93 -3.40 -7.33
CA VAL A 131 11.09 -3.19 -6.49
C VAL A 131 11.89 -2.07 -7.15
N TYR A 132 11.92 -0.91 -6.50
CA TYR A 132 12.87 0.12 -6.89
C TYR A 132 14.26 -0.42 -6.53
N HIS A 133 15.00 -0.84 -7.55
CA HIS A 133 16.43 -1.04 -7.39
C HIS A 133 17.04 0.34 -7.13
N ALA A 134 17.57 0.55 -5.94
CA ALA A 134 18.27 1.79 -5.63
C ALA A 134 19.55 1.94 -6.47
N ASP A 135 20.02 0.86 -7.07
CA ASP A 135 21.19 0.76 -7.97
C ASP A 135 20.84 0.95 -9.46
N ALA A 136 19.57 1.08 -9.84
CA ALA A 136 19.23 1.43 -11.21
C ALA A 136 19.95 2.73 -11.58
N HIS A 137 20.92 2.59 -12.44
CA HIS A 137 21.90 3.57 -12.87
C HIS A 137 21.35 5.00 -12.92
N LEU A 138 22.08 5.90 -12.31
CA LEU A 138 21.89 7.35 -12.35
C LEU A 138 21.81 7.83 -13.79
N GLY A 139 20.66 7.76 -14.42
CA GLY A 139 20.48 8.28 -15.77
C GLY A 139 19.38 7.64 -16.61
N GLU A 140 18.95 6.45 -16.32
CA GLU A 140 17.90 5.83 -17.11
C GLU A 140 16.57 5.74 -16.30
N LYS A 141 15.57 6.43 -16.85
CA LYS A 141 14.18 6.35 -16.43
C LYS A 141 13.64 4.96 -16.74
N TYR A 142 13.74 4.03 -15.83
CA TYR A 142 12.95 2.81 -15.86
C TYR A 142 12.00 2.79 -14.69
N TRP A 143 10.86 3.36 -14.97
CA TRP A 143 9.65 3.24 -14.19
C TRP A 143 8.86 2.06 -14.78
N TRP A 144 8.93 0.92 -14.20
CA TRP A 144 8.07 -0.22 -14.53
C TRP A 144 7.25 -0.63 -13.32
#